data_a34f1ba80c17f992589ac597ed7c9faf
#
_entry.id   a34f1ba80c17f992589ac597ed7c9faf
#
_cell.length_a   1.000
_cell.length_b   1.000
_cell.length_c   1.000
_cell.angle_alpha   90.00
_cell.angle_beta   90.00
_cell.angle_gamma   90.00
#
_symmetry.space_group_name_H-M   'P 1'
#
loop_
_entity.id
_entity.type
_entity.pdbx_description
1 polymer ?
#
loop_
_entity_poly.entity_id
_entity_poly.type
_entity_poly.pdbx_seq_one_letter_code
_entity_poly.pdbx_strand_id
1 'polypeptide(L)'
;MFAQIIAICIFVTMFLLIILDKFERHYITLGSGALVLVLVFGVCMRSMSAIWETLNLGAFFQSTFWYGASEESTAGINWSTILFIAGMMIMVEGLGKAGFFRWLCLTLAKLVRYRAATMCGDPPNIIIGTSLGYTFFDFIENTGAVVAICFVFMLIYFTLCFRKELERAEHANGGPVTCPEPSTAITNKKAFLASAGVFLLAVVLLITHAQTELSVACIGVIVAILTLIVLGLTSGKKSVIEIIKGVDYKTPLFFIGLFVSVAGLEKTGVLNMIANFITSVSEGNIAVIVIVILWLSAITSAFVDNIPFAATMIPVIRAIAATEGMDIGVLAWALSLGTDLGGNATPIGASANV
;
A
#
# COMPACT_ATOMS: atom_id res chain seq x y z
N MET A 1 11.82 -11.70 -27.60
CA MET A 1 12.50 -12.79 -26.88
C MET A 1 13.71 -12.30 -26.07
N PHE A 2 14.73 -11.67 -26.66
CA PHE A 2 15.90 -11.21 -25.88
C PHE A 2 15.56 -10.15 -24.83
N ALA A 3 14.75 -9.15 -25.17
CA ALA A 3 14.27 -8.12 -24.21
C ALA A 3 13.47 -8.72 -23.05
N GLN A 4 12.67 -9.75 -23.31
CA GLN A 4 11.90 -10.48 -22.28
C GLN A 4 12.83 -11.15 -21.26
N ILE A 5 13.85 -11.87 -21.76
CA ILE A 5 14.81 -12.58 -20.88
C ILE A 5 15.54 -11.58 -20.00
N ILE A 6 16.00 -10.45 -20.55
CA ILE A 6 16.70 -9.41 -19.77
C ILE A 6 15.75 -8.80 -18.73
N ALA A 7 14.50 -8.47 -19.10
CA ALA A 7 13.52 -7.92 -18.18
C ALA A 7 13.23 -8.89 -17.02
N ILE A 8 13.05 -10.18 -17.31
CA ILE A 8 12.86 -11.22 -16.29
C ILE A 8 14.10 -11.33 -15.40
N CYS A 9 15.31 -11.37 -15.95
CA CYS A 9 16.53 -11.46 -15.17
C CYS A 9 16.70 -10.26 -14.23
N ILE A 10 16.46 -9.03 -14.71
CA ILE A 10 16.52 -7.83 -13.87
C ILE A 10 15.50 -7.91 -12.75
N PHE A 11 14.26 -8.27 -13.06
CA PHE A 11 13.16 -8.33 -12.11
C PHE A 11 13.39 -9.40 -11.04
N VAL A 12 13.76 -10.63 -11.43
CA VAL A 12 14.07 -11.72 -10.50
C VAL A 12 15.25 -11.34 -9.60
N THR A 13 16.31 -10.75 -10.17
CA THR A 13 17.47 -10.29 -9.39
C THR A 13 17.06 -9.21 -8.39
N MET A 14 16.22 -8.25 -8.80
CA MET A 14 15.66 -7.23 -7.91
C MET A 14 14.96 -7.86 -6.72
N PHE A 15 14.05 -8.82 -6.96
CA PHE A 15 13.33 -9.51 -5.88
C PHE A 15 14.24 -10.32 -4.97
N LEU A 16 15.20 -11.05 -5.52
CA LEU A 16 16.17 -11.79 -4.73
C LEU A 16 16.99 -10.86 -3.81
N LEU A 17 17.42 -9.71 -4.32
CA LEU A 17 18.15 -8.73 -3.52
C LEU A 17 17.27 -8.09 -2.43
N ILE A 18 15.98 -7.86 -2.70
CA ILE A 18 15.01 -7.38 -1.70
C ILE A 18 14.82 -8.42 -0.59
N ILE A 19 14.65 -9.70 -0.94
CA ILE A 19 14.47 -10.81 0.03
C ILE A 19 15.73 -10.99 0.89
N LEU A 20 16.91 -10.82 0.31
CA LEU A 20 18.18 -10.93 1.06
C LEU A 20 18.40 -9.79 2.07
N ASP A 21 17.68 -8.70 1.94
CA ASP A 21 17.67 -7.51 2.83
C ASP A 21 19.06 -6.98 3.24
N LYS A 22 20.06 -7.12 2.32
CA LYS A 22 21.44 -6.65 2.54
C LYS A 22 21.64 -5.18 2.16
N PHE A 23 20.81 -4.66 1.29
CA PHE A 23 20.85 -3.29 0.78
C PHE A 23 19.50 -2.62 0.98
N GLU A 24 19.49 -1.31 1.14
CA GLU A 24 18.24 -0.57 1.25
C GLU A 24 17.40 -0.76 -0.02
N ARG A 25 16.14 -1.13 0.14
CA ARG A 25 15.21 -1.55 -0.92
C ARG A 25 15.08 -0.53 -2.05
N HIS A 26 15.09 0.78 -1.74
CA HIS A 26 14.98 1.84 -2.75
C HIS A 26 16.17 1.91 -3.71
N TYR A 27 17.41 1.60 -3.27
CA TYR A 27 18.56 1.53 -4.18
C TYR A 27 18.46 0.36 -5.13
N ILE A 28 17.94 -0.78 -4.65
CA ILE A 28 17.75 -1.98 -5.48
C ILE A 28 16.74 -1.69 -6.59
N THR A 29 15.57 -1.13 -6.24
CA THR A 29 14.51 -0.86 -7.21
C THR A 29 14.86 0.24 -8.19
N LEU A 30 15.47 1.34 -7.74
CA LEU A 30 15.95 2.42 -8.62
C LEU A 30 17.04 1.93 -9.57
N GLY A 31 17.99 1.12 -9.07
CA GLY A 31 19.02 0.50 -9.92
C GLY A 31 18.41 -0.43 -10.96
N SER A 32 17.46 -1.27 -10.56
CA SER A 32 16.72 -2.16 -11.48
C SER A 32 15.90 -1.37 -12.51
N GLY A 33 15.20 -0.33 -12.07
CA GLY A 33 14.48 0.58 -12.96
C GLY A 33 15.39 1.26 -13.98
N ALA A 34 16.55 1.77 -13.54
CA ALA A 34 17.54 2.36 -14.45
C ALA A 34 18.06 1.33 -15.46
N LEU A 35 18.33 0.08 -15.04
CA LEU A 35 18.71 -1.00 -15.96
C LEU A 35 17.60 -1.33 -16.97
N VAL A 36 16.33 -1.32 -16.58
CA VAL A 36 15.19 -1.52 -17.48
C VAL A 36 15.14 -0.39 -18.51
N LEU A 37 15.23 0.88 -18.09
CA LEU A 37 15.20 2.03 -19.00
C LEU A 37 16.34 1.96 -20.04
N VAL A 38 17.55 1.64 -19.59
CA VAL A 38 18.73 1.64 -20.45
C VAL A 38 18.81 0.36 -21.30
N LEU A 39 18.79 -0.83 -20.66
CA LEU A 39 19.04 -2.09 -21.36
C LEU A 39 17.79 -2.58 -22.10
N VAL A 40 16.63 -2.58 -21.44
CA VAL A 40 15.41 -3.14 -22.06
C VAL A 40 14.88 -2.16 -23.10
N PHE A 41 14.57 -0.92 -22.72
CA PHE A 41 13.94 0.03 -23.62
C PHE A 41 14.95 0.69 -24.58
N GLY A 42 16.12 1.11 -24.06
CA GLY A 42 17.13 1.81 -24.87
C GLY A 42 17.87 0.89 -25.85
N VAL A 43 18.41 -0.23 -25.37
CA VAL A 43 19.28 -1.10 -26.19
C VAL A 43 18.46 -2.16 -26.92
N CYS A 44 17.59 -2.91 -26.22
CA CYS A 44 16.90 -4.06 -26.81
C CYS A 44 15.70 -3.65 -27.66
N MET A 45 14.83 -2.78 -27.13
CA MET A 45 13.63 -2.33 -27.85
C MET A 45 13.90 -1.12 -28.75
N ARG A 46 14.95 -0.35 -28.45
CA ARG A 46 15.28 0.91 -29.13
C ARG A 46 14.10 1.87 -29.24
N SER A 47 13.30 1.92 -28.19
CA SER A 47 12.06 2.69 -28.14
C SER A 47 12.14 3.80 -27.12
N MET A 48 12.41 5.01 -27.59
CA MET A 48 12.38 6.20 -26.74
C MET A 48 10.96 6.51 -26.25
N SER A 49 9.93 6.18 -27.03
CA SER A 49 8.52 6.34 -26.62
C SER A 49 8.20 5.49 -25.40
N ALA A 50 8.69 4.25 -25.32
CA ALA A 50 8.49 3.39 -24.16
C ALA A 50 9.09 3.99 -22.89
N ILE A 51 10.23 4.69 -22.98
CA ILE A 51 10.83 5.40 -21.85
C ILE A 51 9.91 6.53 -21.36
N TRP A 52 9.46 7.40 -22.27
CA TRP A 52 8.60 8.53 -21.91
C TRP A 52 7.24 8.10 -21.38
N GLU A 53 6.62 7.09 -21.99
CA GLU A 53 5.38 6.50 -21.50
C GLU A 53 5.54 5.88 -20.12
N THR A 54 6.67 5.19 -19.86
CA THR A 54 6.94 4.58 -18.56
C THR A 54 7.19 5.63 -17.48
N LEU A 55 7.93 6.69 -17.78
CA LEU A 55 8.16 7.79 -16.84
C LEU A 55 6.87 8.58 -16.52
N ASN A 56 5.92 8.61 -17.47
CA ASN A 56 4.59 9.19 -17.34
C ASN A 56 4.56 10.60 -16.72
N LEU A 57 5.58 11.42 -17.02
CA LEU A 57 5.68 12.78 -16.45
C LEU A 57 4.60 13.73 -17.00
N GLY A 58 4.03 13.41 -18.16
CA GLY A 58 2.92 14.16 -18.74
C GLY A 58 1.64 14.12 -17.91
N ALA A 59 1.46 13.12 -17.06
CA ALA A 59 0.29 12.97 -16.21
C ALA A 59 0.04 14.21 -15.33
N PHE A 60 1.09 14.82 -14.79
CA PHE A 60 0.95 16.00 -13.92
C PHE A 60 0.27 17.21 -14.58
N PHE A 61 0.31 17.30 -15.89
CA PHE A 61 -0.26 18.41 -16.68
C PHE A 61 -1.69 18.14 -17.16
N GLN A 62 -2.21 16.93 -16.91
CA GLN A 62 -3.57 16.56 -17.28
C GLN A 62 -4.53 16.93 -16.15
N SER A 63 -5.68 17.55 -16.48
CA SER A 63 -6.70 17.86 -15.48
C SER A 63 -7.27 16.59 -14.83
N THR A 64 -7.37 15.51 -15.58
CA THR A 64 -7.82 14.19 -15.17
C THR A 64 -6.95 13.61 -14.05
N PHE A 65 -5.64 13.94 -14.00
CA PHE A 65 -4.76 13.53 -12.91
C PHE A 65 -5.17 14.09 -11.54
N TRP A 66 -5.75 15.30 -11.52
CA TRP A 66 -6.19 15.98 -10.29
C TRP A 66 -7.67 15.79 -10.01
N TYR A 67 -8.47 15.68 -11.07
CA TYR A 67 -9.93 15.55 -11.04
C TYR A 67 -10.33 14.35 -11.90
N GLY A 68 -10.69 13.26 -11.25
CA GLY A 68 -11.12 12.02 -11.89
C GLY A 68 -11.12 10.90 -10.86
N ALA A 69 -12.30 10.41 -10.48
CA ALA A 69 -12.42 9.39 -9.44
C ALA A 69 -11.92 8.01 -9.86
N SER A 70 -11.78 7.75 -11.16
CA SER A 70 -11.62 6.40 -11.70
C SER A 70 -10.68 6.32 -12.91
N GLU A 71 -9.58 7.07 -12.96
CA GLU A 71 -8.62 6.83 -14.03
C GLU A 71 -7.82 5.55 -13.76
N GLU A 72 -8.03 4.58 -14.64
CA GLU A 72 -7.14 3.44 -14.76
C GLU A 72 -5.72 3.93 -15.01
N SER A 73 -4.81 3.63 -14.09
CA SER A 73 -3.39 3.92 -14.28
C SER A 73 -2.92 3.20 -15.56
N THR A 74 -2.53 3.98 -16.55
CA THR A 74 -1.84 3.48 -17.73
C THR A 74 -0.48 2.88 -17.35
N ALA A 75 0.07 2.05 -18.22
CA ALA A 75 1.38 1.43 -18.05
C ALA A 75 2.45 2.47 -17.67
N GLY A 76 3.22 2.20 -16.63
CA GLY A 76 4.32 3.07 -16.18
C GLY A 76 4.21 3.49 -14.71
N ILE A 77 4.89 4.61 -14.37
CA ILE A 77 4.91 5.11 -12.99
C ILE A 77 3.52 5.65 -12.62
N ASN A 78 2.93 5.06 -11.57
CA ASN A 78 1.69 5.55 -10.99
C ASN A 78 1.98 6.70 -10.02
N TRP A 79 2.08 7.92 -10.56
CA TRP A 79 2.33 9.12 -9.77
C TRP A 79 1.20 9.44 -8.78
N SER A 80 -0.03 9.06 -9.10
CA SER A 80 -1.18 9.24 -8.21
C SER A 80 -0.98 8.52 -6.88
N THR A 81 -0.61 7.25 -6.95
CA THR A 81 -0.28 6.45 -5.77
C THR A 81 0.91 7.03 -5.00
N ILE A 82 1.99 7.43 -5.69
CA ILE A 82 3.20 7.95 -5.05
C ILE A 82 2.91 9.25 -4.31
N LEU A 83 2.19 10.20 -4.92
CA LEU A 83 1.82 11.46 -4.27
C LEU A 83 0.86 11.24 -3.10
N PHE A 84 -0.08 10.31 -3.24
CA PHE A 84 -0.98 9.96 -2.15
C PHE A 84 -0.22 9.41 -0.95
N ILE A 85 0.65 8.41 -1.15
CA ILE A 85 1.47 7.82 -0.09
C ILE A 85 2.35 8.89 0.56
N ALA A 86 3.04 9.71 -0.22
CA ALA A 86 3.87 10.79 0.32
C ALA A 86 3.06 11.80 1.15
N GLY A 87 1.86 12.16 0.68
CA GLY A 87 0.96 13.06 1.40
C GLY A 87 0.46 12.46 2.72
N MET A 88 0.07 11.19 2.69
CA MET A 88 -0.35 10.47 3.89
C MET A 88 0.78 10.30 4.90
N MET A 89 2.02 10.07 4.45
CA MET A 89 3.19 10.00 5.33
C MET A 89 3.42 11.32 6.08
N ILE A 90 3.27 12.47 5.41
CA ILE A 90 3.37 13.79 6.05
C ILE A 90 2.28 13.94 7.12
N MET A 91 1.06 13.51 6.81
CA MET A 91 -0.06 13.57 7.77
C MET A 91 0.18 12.67 8.97
N VAL A 92 0.59 11.42 8.74
CA VAL A 92 0.85 10.44 9.80
C VAL A 92 1.98 10.91 10.73
N GLU A 93 3.07 11.45 10.17
CA GLU A 93 4.16 12.04 10.95
C GLU A 93 3.66 13.22 11.81
N GLY A 94 2.80 14.08 11.21
CA GLY A 94 2.16 15.19 11.93
C GLY A 94 1.27 14.73 13.09
N LEU A 95 0.46 13.71 12.88
CA LEU A 95 -0.38 13.07 13.91
C LEU A 95 0.48 12.44 15.01
N GLY A 96 1.56 11.76 14.64
CA GLY A 96 2.51 11.16 15.58
C GLY A 96 3.09 12.18 16.54
N LYS A 97 3.58 13.31 16.01
CA LYS A 97 4.11 14.43 16.81
C LYS A 97 3.07 15.12 17.69
N ALA A 98 1.81 15.18 17.24
CA ALA A 98 0.70 15.67 18.05
C ALA A 98 0.31 14.73 19.20
N GLY A 99 0.84 13.50 19.23
CA GLY A 99 0.56 12.49 20.25
C GLY A 99 -0.70 11.66 19.98
N PHE A 100 -1.26 11.75 18.75
CA PHE A 100 -2.52 11.09 18.38
C PHE A 100 -2.44 9.57 18.52
N PHE A 101 -1.42 8.93 17.97
CA PHE A 101 -1.29 7.47 18.04
C PHE A 101 -1.09 6.97 19.49
N ARG A 102 -0.27 7.69 20.28
CA ARG A 102 -0.09 7.37 21.69
C ARG A 102 -1.40 7.50 22.48
N TRP A 103 -2.15 8.57 22.23
CA TRP A 103 -3.48 8.76 22.80
C TRP A 103 -4.45 7.65 22.38
N LEU A 104 -4.45 7.29 21.09
CA LEU A 104 -5.31 6.24 20.55
C LEU A 104 -4.98 4.89 21.19
N CYS A 105 -3.69 4.51 21.23
CA CYS A 105 -3.25 3.27 21.89
C CYS A 105 -3.67 3.22 23.36
N LEU A 106 -3.47 4.29 24.13
CA LEU A 106 -3.87 4.35 25.54
C LEU A 106 -5.40 4.30 25.70
N THR A 107 -6.15 4.93 24.82
CA THR A 107 -7.62 4.91 24.82
C THR A 107 -8.14 3.51 24.50
N LEU A 108 -7.60 2.87 23.47
CA LEU A 108 -7.97 1.50 23.13
C LEU A 108 -7.54 0.50 24.20
N ALA A 109 -6.36 0.64 24.79
CA ALA A 109 -5.92 -0.16 25.90
C ALA A 109 -6.88 -0.04 27.10
N LYS A 110 -7.38 1.17 27.40
CA LYS A 110 -8.37 1.40 28.43
C LYS A 110 -9.73 0.78 28.09
N LEU A 111 -10.17 0.87 26.81
CA LEU A 111 -11.46 0.36 26.36
C LEU A 111 -11.53 -1.17 26.36
N VAL A 112 -10.46 -1.84 25.91
CA VAL A 112 -10.40 -3.31 25.75
C VAL A 112 -9.72 -4.02 26.93
N ARG A 113 -9.52 -3.37 28.04
CA ARG A 113 -8.81 -3.93 29.23
C ARG A 113 -7.47 -4.57 28.85
N TYR A 114 -6.67 -3.90 28.02
CA TYR A 114 -5.33 -4.35 27.59
C TYR A 114 -5.30 -5.59 26.66
N ARG A 115 -6.38 -5.89 25.93
CA ARG A 115 -6.50 -7.13 25.16
C ARG A 115 -6.43 -6.99 23.63
N ALA A 116 -6.11 -5.83 23.08
CA ALA A 116 -6.12 -5.71 21.62
C ALA A 116 -4.99 -4.86 21.03
N ALA A 117 -4.33 -5.41 20.04
CA ALA A 117 -3.51 -4.67 19.09
C ALA A 117 -4.38 -4.17 17.94
N THR A 118 -4.11 -2.98 17.42
CA THR A 118 -4.84 -2.38 16.29
C THR A 118 -4.00 -2.41 15.03
N MET A 119 -4.62 -2.78 13.91
CA MET A 119 -4.04 -2.71 12.58
C MET A 119 -4.69 -1.58 11.79
N CYS A 120 -3.89 -0.71 11.17
CA CYS A 120 -4.33 0.32 10.23
C CYS A 120 -3.90 -0.05 8.80
N GLY A 121 -4.80 0.21 7.86
CA GLY A 121 -4.81 0.03 6.42
C GLY A 121 -3.53 -0.36 5.69
N ASP A 122 -3.63 -1.40 4.88
CA ASP A 122 -2.50 -1.99 4.17
C ASP A 122 -2.27 -1.28 2.81
N PRO A 123 -1.04 -0.85 2.48
CA PRO A 123 -0.69 -0.17 1.23
C PRO A 123 -1.06 -0.90 -0.08
N PRO A 124 -1.06 -2.24 -0.19
CA PRO A 124 -1.47 -2.93 -1.41
C PRO A 124 -2.86 -2.56 -1.90
N ASN A 125 -3.81 -2.39 -0.97
CA ASN A 125 -5.18 -2.03 -1.31
C ASN A 125 -5.28 -0.64 -1.93
N ILE A 126 -4.40 0.28 -1.56
CA ILE A 126 -4.31 1.61 -2.18
C ILE A 126 -3.85 1.47 -3.63
N ILE A 127 -2.85 0.62 -3.91
CA ILE A 127 -2.36 0.40 -5.26
C ILE A 127 -3.43 -0.27 -6.13
N ILE A 128 -4.12 -1.28 -5.62
CA ILE A 128 -5.21 -1.96 -6.32
C ILE A 128 -6.34 -0.97 -6.62
N GLY A 129 -6.78 -0.21 -5.62
CA GLY A 129 -7.82 0.80 -5.76
C GLY A 129 -7.48 1.85 -6.81
N THR A 130 -6.32 2.50 -6.67
CA THR A 130 -5.87 3.56 -7.60
C THR A 130 -5.60 3.06 -9.01
N SER A 131 -5.13 1.82 -9.18
CA SER A 131 -4.83 1.26 -10.49
C SER A 131 -6.06 0.74 -11.24
N LEU A 132 -7.10 0.32 -10.52
CA LEU A 132 -8.31 -0.26 -11.09
C LEU A 132 -9.55 0.63 -10.94
N GLY A 133 -9.39 1.82 -10.35
CA GLY A 133 -10.47 2.79 -10.19
C GLY A 133 -11.49 2.42 -9.11
N TYR A 134 -11.12 1.61 -8.11
CA TYR A 134 -12.01 1.27 -7.00
C TYR A 134 -11.95 2.29 -5.88
N THR A 135 -13.13 2.57 -5.32
CA THR A 135 -13.31 3.50 -4.21
C THR A 135 -13.15 2.81 -2.86
N PHE A 136 -13.04 3.60 -1.80
CA PHE A 136 -13.01 3.08 -0.43
C PHE A 136 -14.27 2.26 -0.09
N PHE A 137 -15.44 2.64 -0.62
CA PHE A 137 -16.68 1.90 -0.42
C PHE A 137 -16.68 0.54 -1.10
N ASP A 138 -16.11 0.44 -2.30
CA ASP A 138 -16.00 -0.83 -3.02
C ASP A 138 -15.20 -1.86 -2.20
N PHE A 139 -14.13 -1.42 -1.53
CA PHE A 139 -13.38 -2.29 -0.60
C PHE A 139 -14.23 -2.72 0.59
N ILE A 140 -14.97 -1.81 1.24
CA ILE A 140 -15.84 -2.17 2.37
C ILE A 140 -16.92 -3.16 1.94
N GLU A 141 -17.56 -2.93 0.80
CA GLU A 141 -18.63 -3.76 0.31
C GLU A 141 -18.17 -5.17 -0.06
N ASN A 142 -17.03 -5.29 -0.72
CA ASN A 142 -16.56 -6.56 -1.26
C ASN A 142 -15.65 -7.34 -0.29
N THR A 143 -14.82 -6.66 0.52
CA THR A 143 -13.88 -7.33 1.43
C THR A 143 -14.25 -7.18 2.90
N GLY A 144 -15.07 -6.20 3.27
CA GLY A 144 -15.36 -5.85 4.66
C GLY A 144 -15.96 -6.98 5.48
N ALA A 145 -16.87 -7.76 4.91
CA ALA A 145 -17.47 -8.91 5.61
C ALA A 145 -16.42 -10.00 5.90
N VAL A 146 -15.54 -10.30 4.94
CA VAL A 146 -14.46 -11.29 5.11
C VAL A 146 -13.48 -10.81 6.18
N VAL A 147 -13.07 -9.54 6.12
CA VAL A 147 -12.17 -8.93 7.10
C VAL A 147 -12.78 -8.94 8.50
N ALA A 148 -14.08 -8.63 8.64
CA ALA A 148 -14.77 -8.68 9.93
C ALA A 148 -14.79 -10.10 10.53
N ILE A 149 -15.06 -11.10 9.72
CA ILE A 149 -15.03 -12.52 10.13
C ILE A 149 -13.61 -12.91 10.56
N CYS A 150 -12.60 -12.63 9.74
CA CYS A 150 -11.20 -12.90 10.05
C CYS A 150 -10.76 -12.20 11.35
N PHE A 151 -11.18 -10.95 11.56
CA PHE A 151 -10.89 -10.18 12.77
C PHE A 151 -11.48 -10.84 14.03
N VAL A 152 -12.71 -11.32 13.98
CA VAL A 152 -13.34 -12.06 15.09
C VAL A 152 -12.57 -13.35 15.39
N PHE A 153 -12.22 -14.12 14.36
CA PHE A 153 -11.41 -15.33 14.53
C PHE A 153 -10.04 -15.03 15.14
N MET A 154 -9.38 -13.96 14.68
CA MET A 154 -8.11 -13.52 15.21
C MET A 154 -8.21 -13.13 16.70
N LEU A 155 -9.25 -12.39 17.10
CA LEU A 155 -9.48 -12.05 18.50
C LEU A 155 -9.68 -13.30 19.37
N ILE A 156 -10.46 -14.27 18.89
CA ILE A 156 -10.67 -15.54 19.58
C ILE A 156 -9.35 -16.29 19.71
N TYR A 157 -8.59 -16.42 18.61
CA TYR A 157 -7.30 -17.09 18.60
C TYR A 157 -6.31 -16.46 19.58
N PHE A 158 -6.11 -15.15 19.53
CA PHE A 158 -5.22 -14.46 20.48
C PHE A 158 -5.68 -14.60 21.93
N THR A 159 -6.98 -14.51 22.19
CA THR A 159 -7.52 -14.70 23.54
C THR A 159 -7.24 -16.12 24.06
N LEU A 160 -7.39 -17.13 23.23
CA LEU A 160 -7.16 -18.52 23.63
C LEU A 160 -5.66 -18.85 23.78
N CYS A 161 -4.83 -18.41 22.84
CA CYS A 161 -3.40 -18.74 22.83
C CYS A 161 -2.61 -17.98 23.92
N PHE A 162 -2.92 -16.70 24.11
CA PHE A 162 -2.14 -15.82 25.01
C PHE A 162 -2.82 -15.57 26.36
N ARG A 163 -3.94 -16.23 26.65
CA ARG A 163 -4.65 -16.06 27.91
C ARG A 163 -3.77 -16.25 29.14
N LYS A 164 -2.94 -17.31 29.15
CA LYS A 164 -2.05 -17.61 30.29
C LYS A 164 -0.92 -16.59 30.44
N GLU A 165 -0.42 -16.04 29.36
CA GLU A 165 0.62 -15.00 29.39
C GLU A 165 0.06 -13.67 29.83
N LEU A 166 -1.15 -13.33 29.40
CA LEU A 166 -1.89 -12.15 29.83
C LEU A 166 -2.20 -12.21 31.33
N GLU A 167 -2.66 -13.38 31.84
CA GLU A 167 -2.90 -13.62 33.25
C GLU A 167 -1.60 -13.56 34.07
N ARG A 168 -0.47 -14.09 33.54
CA ARG A 168 0.84 -14.00 34.20
C ARG A 168 1.38 -12.58 34.25
N ALA A 169 1.22 -11.79 33.18
CA ALA A 169 1.63 -10.39 33.18
C ALA A 169 0.84 -9.54 34.18
N GLU A 170 -0.44 -9.86 34.40
CA GLU A 170 -1.30 -9.22 35.37
C GLU A 170 -0.83 -9.53 36.80
N HIS A 171 -0.37 -10.77 37.08
CA HIS A 171 0.11 -11.19 38.41
C HIS A 171 1.56 -10.80 38.69
N ALA A 172 2.43 -10.73 37.67
CA ALA A 172 3.83 -10.39 37.86
C ALA A 172 4.07 -8.93 38.27
N ASN A 173 3.13 -8.04 37.94
CA ASN A 173 3.23 -6.60 38.25
C ASN A 173 2.59 -6.21 39.61
N GLY A 174 2.17 -7.17 40.45
CA GLY A 174 1.74 -6.90 41.82
C GLY A 174 0.44 -6.10 42.00
N GLY A 175 -0.37 -6.01 40.94
CA GLY A 175 -1.64 -5.28 40.97
C GLY A 175 -2.08 -4.87 39.54
N PRO A 176 -3.28 -4.29 39.42
CA PRO A 176 -3.74 -3.82 38.09
C PRO A 176 -2.74 -2.81 37.55
N VAL A 177 -2.20 -3.11 36.33
CA VAL A 177 -1.29 -2.22 35.63
C VAL A 177 -1.98 -0.87 35.47
N THR A 178 -1.54 0.14 36.21
CA THR A 178 -2.07 1.49 36.11
C THR A 178 -1.54 2.10 34.83
N CYS A 179 -2.35 2.06 33.76
CA CYS A 179 -2.02 2.78 32.56
C CYS A 179 -2.04 4.29 32.77
N PRO A 180 -1.11 5.00 32.18
CA PRO A 180 -1.19 6.44 32.10
C PRO A 180 -2.53 6.88 31.52
N GLU A 181 -3.10 7.94 32.02
CA GLU A 181 -4.31 8.52 31.45
C GLU A 181 -4.06 8.89 29.97
N PRO A 182 -4.99 8.57 29.03
CA PRO A 182 -4.82 8.93 27.62
C PRO A 182 -4.53 10.40 27.40
N SER A 183 -5.05 11.28 28.27
CA SER A 183 -4.81 12.72 28.24
C SER A 183 -3.34 13.10 28.40
N THR A 184 -2.51 12.26 29.05
CA THR A 184 -1.07 12.52 29.24
C THR A 184 -0.27 12.40 27.93
N ALA A 185 -0.81 11.73 26.92
CA ALA A 185 -0.20 11.63 25.60
C ALA A 185 -0.28 12.93 24.80
N ILE A 186 -1.19 13.84 25.16
CA ILE A 186 -1.45 15.08 24.44
C ILE A 186 -0.58 16.19 25.01
N THR A 187 0.51 16.50 24.29
CA THR A 187 1.43 17.58 24.68
C THR A 187 0.90 18.96 24.34
N ASN A 188 0.23 19.10 23.21
CA ASN A 188 -0.38 20.35 22.73
C ASN A 188 -1.80 20.07 22.23
N LYS A 189 -2.80 20.46 23.04
CA LYS A 189 -4.22 20.22 22.71
C LYS A 189 -4.67 20.86 21.38
N LYS A 190 -4.13 22.06 21.04
CA LYS A 190 -4.48 22.72 19.79
C LYS A 190 -3.91 21.97 18.57
N ALA A 191 -2.64 21.56 18.64
CA ALA A 191 -2.02 20.75 17.61
C ALA A 191 -2.72 19.39 17.45
N PHE A 192 -3.02 18.72 18.55
CA PHE A 192 -3.74 17.45 18.57
C PHE A 192 -5.12 17.55 17.90
N LEU A 193 -5.95 18.51 18.33
CA LEU A 193 -7.31 18.66 17.81
C LEU A 193 -7.31 19.03 16.32
N ALA A 194 -6.40 19.93 15.93
CA ALA A 194 -6.30 20.36 14.54
C ALA A 194 -5.74 19.26 13.64
N SER A 195 -4.73 18.48 14.08
CA SER A 195 -4.22 17.32 13.33
C SER A 195 -5.27 16.20 13.23
N ALA A 196 -6.01 15.92 14.31
CA ALA A 196 -7.13 14.98 14.28
C ALA A 196 -8.24 15.45 13.31
N GLY A 197 -8.49 16.75 13.24
CA GLY A 197 -9.41 17.36 12.26
C GLY A 197 -8.96 17.15 10.81
N VAL A 198 -7.66 17.32 10.53
CA VAL A 198 -7.09 17.03 9.19
C VAL A 198 -7.21 15.55 8.85
N PHE A 199 -6.96 14.66 9.82
CA PHE A 199 -7.15 13.22 9.62
C PHE A 199 -8.61 12.87 9.30
N LEU A 200 -9.55 13.41 10.06
CA LEU A 200 -10.98 13.19 9.80
C LEU A 200 -11.38 13.73 8.42
N LEU A 201 -10.86 14.91 8.06
CA LEU A 201 -11.08 15.46 6.72
C LEU A 201 -10.51 14.55 5.63
N ALA A 202 -9.30 13.97 5.83
CA ALA A 202 -8.71 13.01 4.91
C ALA A 202 -9.62 11.79 4.72
N VAL A 203 -10.15 11.23 5.83
CA VAL A 203 -11.09 10.10 5.77
C VAL A 203 -12.37 10.48 5.02
N VAL A 204 -12.95 11.65 5.31
CA VAL A 204 -14.14 12.15 4.60
C VAL A 204 -13.86 12.33 3.11
N LEU A 205 -12.74 12.95 2.73
CA LEU A 205 -12.36 13.13 1.33
C LEU A 205 -12.17 11.77 0.62
N LEU A 206 -11.54 10.79 1.28
CA LEU A 206 -11.38 9.44 0.73
C LEU A 206 -12.72 8.70 0.58
N ILE A 207 -13.65 8.88 1.51
CA ILE A 207 -14.98 8.30 1.42
C ILE A 207 -15.79 8.96 0.29
N THR A 208 -15.65 10.26 0.12
CA THR A 208 -16.44 11.05 -0.86
C THR A 208 -15.71 11.27 -2.19
N HIS A 209 -14.55 10.63 -2.41
CA HIS A 209 -13.75 10.92 -3.60
C HIS A 209 -14.48 10.62 -4.91
N ALA A 210 -15.31 9.58 -4.93
CA ALA A 210 -16.14 9.22 -6.09
C ALA A 210 -17.19 10.30 -6.42
N GLN A 211 -17.74 10.99 -5.39
CA GLN A 211 -18.72 12.05 -5.57
C GLN A 211 -18.08 13.41 -5.85
N THR A 212 -16.91 13.66 -5.29
CA THR A 212 -16.17 14.92 -5.45
C THR A 212 -15.30 14.96 -6.70
N GLU A 213 -15.15 13.82 -7.37
CA GLU A 213 -14.25 13.63 -8.52
C GLU A 213 -12.79 14.02 -8.21
N LEU A 214 -12.41 14.13 -6.92
CA LEU A 214 -11.06 14.39 -6.52
C LEU A 214 -10.23 13.12 -6.62
N SER A 215 -9.12 13.15 -7.36
CA SER A 215 -8.20 12.02 -7.40
C SER A 215 -7.53 11.81 -6.03
N VAL A 216 -7.09 10.59 -5.77
CA VAL A 216 -6.33 10.28 -4.53
C VAL A 216 -5.04 11.09 -4.43
N ALA A 217 -4.39 11.41 -5.57
CA ALA A 217 -3.23 12.30 -5.60
C ALA A 217 -3.57 13.69 -5.06
N CYS A 218 -4.69 14.27 -5.53
CA CYS A 218 -5.17 15.57 -5.08
C CYS A 218 -5.46 15.55 -3.57
N ILE A 219 -6.14 14.52 -3.08
CA ILE A 219 -6.43 14.34 -1.65
C ILE A 219 -5.13 14.28 -0.84
N GLY A 220 -4.16 13.47 -1.28
CA GLY A 220 -2.85 13.36 -0.62
C GLY A 220 -2.14 14.70 -0.50
N VAL A 221 -2.09 15.48 -1.58
CA VAL A 221 -1.47 16.81 -1.60
C VAL A 221 -2.20 17.79 -0.71
N ILE A 222 -3.54 17.85 -0.77
CA ILE A 222 -4.36 18.73 0.09
C ILE A 222 -4.09 18.44 1.56
N VAL A 223 -4.14 17.16 1.94
CA VAL A 223 -3.95 16.71 3.32
C VAL A 223 -2.53 17.01 3.82
N ALA A 224 -1.51 16.81 2.97
CA ALA A 224 -0.14 17.18 3.29
C ALA A 224 0.02 18.68 3.56
N ILE A 225 -0.49 19.53 2.66
CA ILE A 225 -0.42 21.00 2.79
C ILE A 225 -1.15 21.44 4.07
N LEU A 226 -2.36 20.94 4.30
CA LEU A 226 -3.14 21.28 5.49
C LEU A 226 -2.41 20.87 6.78
N THR A 227 -1.79 19.68 6.80
CA THR A 227 -1.00 19.22 7.93
C THR A 227 0.17 20.16 8.22
N LEU A 228 0.93 20.56 7.19
CA LEU A 228 2.06 21.49 7.35
C LEU A 228 1.61 22.87 7.82
N ILE A 229 0.48 23.39 7.30
CA ILE A 229 -0.11 24.68 7.74
C ILE A 229 -0.53 24.59 9.21
N VAL A 230 -1.31 23.57 9.58
CA VAL A 230 -1.80 23.36 10.94
C VAL A 230 -0.64 23.31 11.94
N LEU A 231 0.39 22.54 11.64
CA LEU A 231 1.57 22.42 12.50
C LEU A 231 2.41 23.67 12.53
N GLY A 232 2.52 24.38 11.40
CA GLY A 232 3.18 25.68 11.35
C GLY A 232 2.53 26.71 12.26
N LEU A 233 1.19 26.72 12.32
CA LEU A 233 0.41 27.63 13.15
C LEU A 233 0.36 27.23 14.62
N THR A 234 0.35 25.92 14.92
CA THR A 234 0.15 25.42 16.30
C THR A 234 1.45 25.12 17.05
N SER A 235 2.49 24.70 16.31
CA SER A 235 3.77 24.23 16.89
C SER A 235 4.99 24.97 16.34
N GLY A 236 4.80 25.86 15.36
CA GLY A 236 5.83 26.73 14.80
C GLY A 236 6.67 26.10 13.67
N LYS A 237 7.45 26.95 12.98
CA LYS A 237 8.26 26.56 11.81
C LYS A 237 9.25 25.42 12.06
N LYS A 238 9.78 25.32 13.27
CA LYS A 238 10.74 24.26 13.63
C LYS A 238 10.10 22.87 13.51
N SER A 239 8.87 22.72 13.98
CA SER A 239 8.11 21.45 13.88
C SER A 239 7.83 21.05 12.42
N VAL A 240 7.53 22.02 11.55
CA VAL A 240 7.34 21.77 10.11
C VAL A 240 8.62 21.21 9.48
N ILE A 241 9.77 21.82 9.76
CA ILE A 241 11.08 21.36 9.24
C ILE A 241 11.40 19.95 9.75
N GLU A 242 11.12 19.68 11.02
CA GLU A 242 11.34 18.36 11.61
C GLU A 242 10.46 17.29 10.96
N ILE A 243 9.20 17.61 10.62
CA ILE A 243 8.31 16.67 9.92
C ILE A 243 8.83 16.41 8.52
N ILE A 244 9.15 17.45 7.75
CA ILE A 244 9.67 17.28 6.39
C ILE A 244 10.95 16.43 6.40
N LYS A 245 11.81 16.58 7.42
CA LYS A 245 13.02 15.75 7.57
C LYS A 245 12.72 14.33 8.06
N GLY A 246 11.63 14.13 8.81
CA GLY A 246 11.22 12.84 9.35
C GLY A 246 10.44 11.97 8.36
N VAL A 247 9.94 12.56 7.26
CA VAL A 247 9.23 11.78 6.22
C VAL A 247 10.17 10.76 5.59
N ASP A 248 9.68 9.55 5.45
CA ASP A 248 10.40 8.48 4.76
C ASP A 248 10.35 8.67 3.24
N TYR A 249 11.36 9.33 2.69
CA TYR A 249 11.51 9.49 1.25
C TYR A 249 11.94 8.21 0.52
N LYS A 250 12.39 7.19 1.27
CA LYS A 250 12.86 5.93 0.70
C LYS A 250 11.72 5.15 0.08
N THR A 251 10.56 5.18 0.71
CA THR A 251 9.35 4.50 0.21
C THR A 251 8.84 5.04 -1.14
N PRO A 252 8.63 6.34 -1.36
CA PRO A 252 8.32 6.87 -2.70
C PRO A 252 9.37 6.52 -3.75
N LEU A 253 10.66 6.61 -3.42
CA LEU A 253 11.75 6.24 -4.33
C LEU A 253 11.75 4.75 -4.68
N PHE A 254 11.44 3.89 -3.70
CA PHE A 254 11.24 2.46 -3.93
C PHE A 254 10.13 2.20 -4.95
N PHE A 255 8.98 2.89 -4.83
CA PHE A 255 7.87 2.73 -5.77
C PHE A 255 8.21 3.20 -7.18
N ILE A 256 8.94 4.30 -7.34
CA ILE A 256 9.39 4.77 -8.65
C ILE A 256 10.17 3.68 -9.37
N GLY A 257 11.19 3.11 -8.72
CA GLY A 257 12.00 2.05 -9.29
C GLY A 257 11.21 0.77 -9.58
N LEU A 258 10.29 0.42 -8.68
CA LEU A 258 9.41 -0.73 -8.83
C LEU A 258 8.50 -0.60 -10.06
N PHE A 259 7.77 0.52 -10.19
CA PHE A 259 6.87 0.73 -11.32
C PHE A 259 7.61 0.70 -12.66
N VAL A 260 8.81 1.26 -12.74
CA VAL A 260 9.64 1.16 -13.94
C VAL A 260 10.03 -0.28 -14.25
N SER A 261 10.38 -1.06 -13.22
CA SER A 261 10.74 -2.48 -13.38
C SER A 261 9.56 -3.32 -13.86
N VAL A 262 8.37 -3.08 -13.30
CA VAL A 262 7.12 -3.75 -13.72
C VAL A 262 6.74 -3.35 -15.15
N ALA A 263 6.86 -2.07 -15.51
CA ALA A 263 6.62 -1.61 -16.87
C ALA A 263 7.55 -2.30 -17.91
N GLY A 264 8.77 -2.65 -17.50
CA GLY A 264 9.67 -3.47 -18.31
C GLY A 264 9.11 -4.84 -18.62
N LEU A 265 8.50 -5.52 -17.66
CA LEU A 265 7.82 -6.80 -17.88
C LEU A 265 6.57 -6.65 -18.74
N GLU A 266 5.79 -5.60 -18.50
CA GLU A 266 4.56 -5.32 -19.25
C GLU A 266 4.86 -5.04 -20.72
N LYS A 267 5.73 -4.07 -21.03
CA LYS A 267 6.09 -3.66 -22.38
C LYS A 267 6.79 -4.76 -23.18
N THR A 268 7.45 -5.70 -22.51
CA THR A 268 8.05 -6.88 -23.16
C THR A 268 7.07 -8.05 -23.33
N GLY A 269 5.84 -7.95 -22.81
CA GLY A 269 4.82 -8.98 -22.91
C GLY A 269 4.99 -10.17 -21.95
N VAL A 270 5.87 -10.07 -20.97
CA VAL A 270 6.08 -11.13 -19.96
C VAL A 270 4.83 -11.33 -19.11
N LEU A 271 4.14 -10.25 -18.73
CA LEU A 271 2.93 -10.34 -17.92
C LEU A 271 1.79 -11.05 -18.67
N ASN A 272 1.68 -10.84 -19.98
CA ASN A 272 0.74 -11.59 -20.82
C ASN A 272 1.08 -13.10 -20.88
N MET A 273 2.36 -13.46 -20.85
CA MET A 273 2.76 -14.89 -20.79
C MET A 273 2.32 -15.51 -19.46
N ILE A 274 2.46 -14.79 -18.33
CA ILE A 274 2.00 -15.25 -17.02
C ILE A 274 0.47 -15.39 -17.02
N ALA A 275 -0.25 -14.39 -17.55
CA ALA A 275 -1.70 -14.44 -17.66
C ALA A 275 -2.17 -15.66 -18.46
N ASN A 276 -1.61 -15.88 -19.64
CA ASN A 276 -1.94 -17.03 -20.48
C ASN A 276 -1.61 -18.38 -19.82
N PHE A 277 -0.52 -18.45 -19.05
CA PHE A 277 -0.20 -19.64 -18.26
C PHE A 277 -1.26 -19.93 -17.19
N ILE A 278 -1.67 -18.92 -16.42
CA ILE A 278 -2.71 -19.07 -15.40
C ILE A 278 -4.02 -19.52 -16.04
N THR A 279 -4.45 -18.90 -17.13
CA THR A 279 -5.65 -19.27 -17.89
C THR A 279 -5.56 -20.70 -18.41
N SER A 280 -4.43 -21.11 -18.96
CA SER A 280 -4.25 -22.45 -19.51
C SER A 280 -4.32 -23.54 -18.43
N VAL A 281 -3.72 -23.31 -17.27
CA VAL A 281 -3.77 -24.25 -16.13
C VAL A 281 -5.16 -24.32 -15.51
N SER A 282 -5.92 -23.25 -15.60
CA SER A 282 -7.29 -23.16 -15.06
C SER A 282 -8.36 -23.64 -16.05
N GLU A 283 -7.97 -24.03 -17.27
CA GLU A 283 -8.88 -24.47 -18.35
C GLU A 283 -10.04 -23.46 -18.60
N GLY A 284 -9.79 -22.16 -18.40
CA GLY A 284 -10.79 -21.11 -18.49
C GLY A 284 -11.88 -21.13 -17.40
N ASN A 285 -11.72 -21.95 -16.38
CA ASN A 285 -12.69 -22.00 -15.27
C ASN A 285 -12.48 -20.81 -14.32
N ILE A 286 -13.43 -19.89 -14.28
CA ILE A 286 -13.37 -18.64 -13.48
C ILE A 286 -13.12 -18.95 -11.99
N ALA A 287 -13.79 -19.93 -11.41
CA ALA A 287 -13.61 -20.29 -10.00
C ALA A 287 -12.17 -20.75 -9.71
N VAL A 288 -11.59 -21.53 -10.63
CA VAL A 288 -10.20 -21.98 -10.51
C VAL A 288 -9.23 -20.81 -10.64
N ILE A 289 -9.46 -19.90 -11.60
CA ILE A 289 -8.65 -18.68 -11.77
C ILE A 289 -8.64 -17.85 -10.49
N VAL A 290 -9.82 -17.60 -9.90
CA VAL A 290 -9.95 -16.84 -8.66
C VAL A 290 -9.21 -17.51 -7.50
N ILE A 291 -9.36 -18.83 -7.34
CA ILE A 291 -8.65 -19.61 -6.31
C ILE A 291 -7.13 -19.55 -6.53
N VAL A 292 -6.68 -19.70 -7.77
CA VAL A 292 -5.24 -19.62 -8.11
C VAL A 292 -4.69 -18.23 -7.79
N ILE A 293 -5.37 -17.15 -8.21
CA ILE A 293 -4.95 -15.78 -7.92
C ILE A 293 -4.88 -15.55 -6.41
N LEU A 294 -5.92 -15.94 -5.66
CA LEU A 294 -5.97 -15.75 -4.21
C LEU A 294 -4.82 -16.47 -3.50
N TRP A 295 -4.64 -17.76 -3.77
CA TRP A 295 -3.61 -18.54 -3.09
C TRP A 295 -2.19 -18.23 -3.58
N LEU A 296 -2.00 -17.97 -4.88
CA LEU A 296 -0.73 -17.50 -5.40
C LEU A 296 -0.33 -16.19 -4.72
N SER A 297 -1.28 -15.27 -4.58
CA SER A 297 -1.06 -14.00 -3.90
C SER A 297 -0.75 -14.19 -2.42
N ALA A 298 -1.49 -15.04 -1.71
CA ALA A 298 -1.27 -15.30 -0.30
C ALA A 298 0.10 -15.95 -0.04
N ILE A 299 0.47 -16.98 -0.83
CA ILE A 299 1.74 -17.66 -0.67
C ILE A 299 2.91 -16.75 -1.03
N THR A 300 2.83 -16.06 -2.16
CA THR A 300 3.93 -15.18 -2.60
C THR A 300 4.10 -13.99 -1.68
N SER A 301 3.00 -13.34 -1.28
CA SER A 301 3.02 -12.21 -0.37
C SER A 301 3.50 -12.56 1.05
N ALA A 302 3.45 -13.82 1.44
CA ALA A 302 4.04 -14.27 2.71
C ALA A 302 5.58 -14.16 2.76
N PHE A 303 6.24 -14.20 1.60
CA PHE A 303 7.72 -14.17 1.49
C PHE A 303 8.23 -12.94 0.76
N VAL A 304 7.38 -12.27 0.00
CA VAL A 304 7.69 -11.06 -0.74
C VAL A 304 6.76 -9.97 -0.21
N ASP A 305 7.30 -8.78 0.02
CA ASP A 305 6.49 -7.62 0.44
C ASP A 305 5.24 -7.48 -0.43
N ASN A 306 4.07 -7.36 0.21
CA ASN A 306 2.76 -7.38 -0.44
C ASN A 306 2.58 -6.28 -1.50
N ILE A 307 3.23 -5.12 -1.31
CA ILE A 307 3.11 -3.96 -2.20
C ILE A 307 3.71 -4.22 -3.59
N PRO A 308 5.00 -4.64 -3.73
CA PRO A 308 5.58 -4.93 -5.03
C PRO A 308 4.88 -6.09 -5.74
N PHE A 309 4.40 -7.07 -4.99
CA PHE A 309 3.66 -8.18 -5.55
C PHE A 309 2.32 -7.70 -6.13
N ALA A 310 1.52 -6.94 -5.38
CA ALA A 310 0.25 -6.39 -5.86
C ALA A 310 0.45 -5.55 -7.12
N ALA A 311 1.43 -4.62 -7.14
CA ALA A 311 1.74 -3.79 -8.30
C ALA A 311 2.07 -4.62 -9.55
N THR A 312 2.76 -5.75 -9.39
CA THR A 312 3.11 -6.67 -10.50
C THR A 312 1.90 -7.44 -11.01
N MET A 313 1.00 -7.83 -10.12
CA MET A 313 -0.15 -8.67 -10.45
C MET A 313 -1.31 -7.89 -11.10
N ILE A 314 -1.42 -6.58 -10.88
CA ILE A 314 -2.48 -5.77 -11.49
C ILE A 314 -2.53 -5.90 -13.03
N PRO A 315 -1.43 -5.71 -13.78
CA PRO A 315 -1.45 -5.93 -15.22
C PRO A 315 -1.76 -7.39 -15.61
N VAL A 316 -1.35 -8.37 -14.80
CA VAL A 316 -1.65 -9.80 -15.04
C VAL A 316 -3.15 -10.06 -14.95
N ILE A 317 -3.81 -9.60 -13.87
CA ILE A 317 -5.26 -9.79 -13.71
C ILE A 317 -6.06 -9.03 -14.77
N ARG A 318 -5.59 -7.86 -15.23
CA ARG A 318 -6.18 -7.15 -16.38
C ARG A 318 -6.11 -7.99 -17.66
N ALA A 319 -4.95 -8.58 -17.95
CA ALA A 319 -4.77 -9.44 -19.11
C ALA A 319 -5.67 -10.67 -19.06
N ILE A 320 -5.80 -11.31 -17.89
CA ILE A 320 -6.71 -12.46 -17.67
C ILE A 320 -8.16 -12.02 -17.88
N ALA A 321 -8.59 -10.93 -17.26
CA ALA A 321 -9.96 -10.42 -17.38
C ALA A 321 -10.33 -10.11 -18.84
N ALA A 322 -9.40 -9.48 -19.58
CA ALA A 322 -9.58 -9.18 -20.99
C ALA A 322 -9.63 -10.43 -21.87
N THR A 323 -8.84 -11.48 -21.56
CA THR A 323 -8.78 -12.72 -22.34
C THR A 323 -10.02 -13.58 -22.09
N GLU A 324 -10.46 -13.71 -20.85
CA GLU A 324 -11.57 -14.56 -20.45
C GLU A 324 -12.94 -13.83 -20.51
N GLY A 325 -12.96 -12.51 -20.75
CA GLY A 325 -14.18 -11.72 -20.78
C GLY A 325 -14.88 -11.66 -19.43
N MET A 326 -14.13 -11.76 -18.33
CA MET A 326 -14.68 -11.74 -16.98
C MET A 326 -14.54 -10.36 -16.32
N ASP A 327 -15.34 -10.12 -15.29
CA ASP A 327 -15.24 -8.90 -14.50
C ASP A 327 -13.88 -8.86 -13.73
N ILE A 328 -13.11 -7.83 -13.99
CA ILE A 328 -11.82 -7.60 -13.33
C ILE A 328 -11.96 -7.46 -11.81
N GLY A 329 -13.13 -6.99 -11.33
CA GLY A 329 -13.42 -6.83 -9.90
C GLY A 329 -13.23 -8.12 -9.12
N VAL A 330 -13.69 -9.24 -9.66
CA VAL A 330 -13.55 -10.55 -9.01
C VAL A 330 -12.08 -10.91 -8.78
N LEU A 331 -11.21 -10.65 -9.77
CA LEU A 331 -9.78 -10.89 -9.65
C LEU A 331 -9.08 -9.88 -8.74
N ALA A 332 -9.54 -8.62 -8.76
CA ALA A 332 -9.02 -7.57 -7.89
C ALA A 332 -9.26 -7.90 -6.41
N TRP A 333 -10.45 -8.36 -6.07
CA TRP A 333 -10.78 -8.77 -4.69
C TRP A 333 -10.02 -10.03 -4.27
N ALA A 334 -9.83 -10.99 -5.17
CA ALA A 334 -9.00 -12.17 -4.91
C ALA A 334 -7.53 -11.78 -4.66
N LEU A 335 -6.99 -10.85 -5.46
CA LEU A 335 -5.64 -10.31 -5.29
C LEU A 335 -5.51 -9.55 -3.96
N SER A 336 -6.44 -8.65 -3.64
CA SER A 336 -6.46 -7.87 -2.40
C SER A 336 -6.47 -8.79 -1.17
N LEU A 337 -7.45 -9.69 -1.07
CA LEU A 337 -7.55 -10.63 0.04
C LEU A 337 -6.33 -11.55 0.14
N GLY A 338 -5.81 -12.01 -0.99
CA GLY A 338 -4.63 -12.87 -1.02
C GLY A 338 -3.38 -12.14 -0.52
N THR A 339 -3.13 -10.92 -0.99
CA THR A 339 -1.97 -10.12 -0.56
C THR A 339 -2.04 -9.75 0.92
N ASP A 340 -3.22 -9.41 1.42
CA ASP A 340 -3.41 -9.05 2.83
C ASP A 340 -3.23 -10.27 3.76
N LEU A 341 -3.78 -11.43 3.38
CA LEU A 341 -3.58 -12.68 4.12
C LEU A 341 -2.11 -13.10 4.12
N GLY A 342 -1.44 -13.05 2.97
CA GLY A 342 -0.03 -13.38 2.84
C GLY A 342 0.86 -12.41 3.59
N GLY A 343 0.59 -11.11 3.49
CA GLY A 343 1.33 -10.07 4.20
C GLY A 343 1.36 -10.27 5.71
N ASN A 344 0.33 -10.88 6.27
CA ASN A 344 0.24 -11.19 7.71
C ASN A 344 0.79 -12.58 8.09
N ALA A 345 1.18 -13.41 7.14
CA ALA A 345 1.61 -14.78 7.41
C ALA A 345 3.05 -14.88 7.95
N THR A 346 3.93 -13.95 7.57
CA THR A 346 5.33 -13.90 8.05
C THR A 346 5.74 -12.47 8.40
N PRO A 347 6.77 -12.28 9.24
CA PRO A 347 7.30 -10.92 9.52
C PRO A 347 7.79 -10.18 8.27
N ILE A 348 8.17 -10.89 7.22
CA ILE A 348 8.73 -10.32 5.98
C ILE A 348 7.61 -9.95 4.99
N GLY A 349 6.42 -10.53 5.14
CA GLY A 349 5.30 -10.41 4.19
C GLY A 349 4.74 -9.00 4.05
N ALA A 350 4.88 -8.15 5.05
CA ALA A 350 4.52 -6.75 4.97
C ALA A 350 5.50 -5.87 5.77
N SER A 351 5.82 -4.70 5.22
CA SER A 351 6.67 -3.71 5.90
C SER A 351 6.07 -3.20 7.22
N ALA A 352 4.77 -3.36 7.42
CA ALA A 352 4.07 -3.03 8.66
C ALA A 352 4.32 -4.02 9.81
N ASN A 353 4.88 -5.21 9.54
CA ASN A 353 5.13 -6.26 10.53
C ASN A 353 6.50 -6.12 11.20
N VAL A 354 7.39 -5.27 10.68
CA VAL A 354 8.74 -4.99 11.16
C VAL A 354 8.74 -3.65 11.91
#